data_6977cc98548bab78ec9dcd3dee71ad7c
#
_entry.id   6977cc98548bab78ec9dcd3dee71ad7c
#
_cell.length_a   1.000
_cell.length_b   1.000
_cell.length_c   1.000
_cell.angle_alpha   90.00
_cell.angle_beta   90.00
_cell.angle_gamma   90.00
#
_symmetry.space_group_name_H-M   'P 1'
#
loop_
_entity.id
_entity.type
_entity.pdbx_description
1 polymer ?
#
loop_
_entity_poly.entity_id
_entity_poly.type
_entity_poly.pdbx_seq_one_letter_code
_entity_poly.pdbx_strand_id
1 'polypeptide(L)'
;MLKDSQLDLCGRVDFARTTPLLARDEAFSFACAGCGGCCRGREDIVLSGFDLWRIAGRLRLPPQTVARAFCRASIGQVSHLPVLRLAPVKEERNNCPFLTENHCAIHDAEPLVCALYPLAQEISREGEVSYFLQPTGCGGRVIEAKVEDYLARYDVPAREETDVRWAQTCMDLELSLIHIS
;
A
#
# COMPACT_ATOMS: atom_id res chain seq x y z
N MET A 1 13.28 -2.46 5.67
CA MET A 1 12.19 -1.86 6.48
C MET A 1 12.27 -0.36 6.28
N LEU A 2 11.26 0.22 5.64
CA LEU A 2 11.13 1.67 5.51
C LEU A 2 10.80 2.25 6.89
N LYS A 3 11.46 3.34 7.28
CA LYS A 3 11.14 4.02 8.54
C LYS A 3 9.75 4.68 8.42
N ASP A 4 8.98 4.77 9.51
CA ASP A 4 7.65 5.40 9.55
C ASP A 4 7.60 6.81 8.90
N SER A 5 8.73 7.51 8.86
CA SER A 5 8.89 8.81 8.21
C SER A 5 8.92 8.77 6.68
N GLN A 6 8.91 7.59 6.07
CA GLN A 6 9.07 7.41 4.62
C GLN A 6 7.76 7.00 3.92
N LEU A 7 6.71 6.68 4.71
CA LEU A 7 5.40 6.31 4.22
C LEU A 7 4.36 7.29 4.76
N ASP A 8 3.87 8.15 3.92
CA ASP A 8 2.78 9.06 4.24
C ASP A 8 1.43 8.57 3.69
N LEU A 9 0.35 9.21 4.11
CA LEU A 9 -1.05 8.87 3.80
C LEU A 9 -1.37 8.68 2.33
N CYS A 10 -0.63 9.36 1.47
CA CYS A 10 -0.86 9.37 0.03
C CYS A 10 -0.04 8.32 -0.72
N GLY A 11 0.56 7.35 0.00
CA GLY A 11 1.55 6.47 -0.64
C GLY A 11 2.83 7.21 -1.05
N ARG A 12 2.99 8.46 -0.60
CA ARG A 12 4.25 9.18 -0.76
C ARG A 12 5.32 8.46 0.02
N VAL A 13 6.19 7.86 -0.72
CA VAL A 13 7.47 7.42 -0.21
C VAL A 13 8.43 8.56 -0.49
N ASP A 14 8.80 9.31 0.54
CA ASP A 14 9.92 10.24 0.47
C ASP A 14 11.22 9.42 0.41
N PHE A 15 11.37 8.69 -0.69
CA PHE A 15 12.66 8.22 -1.11
C PHE A 15 13.40 9.42 -1.70
N ALA A 16 14.57 9.74 -1.18
CA ALA A 16 15.59 10.36 -2.01
C ALA A 16 15.68 9.45 -3.24
N ARG A 17 15.14 9.90 -4.38
CA ARG A 17 14.89 9.08 -5.58
C ARG A 17 16.21 8.54 -6.13
N THR A 18 16.65 7.43 -5.58
CA THR A 18 17.76 6.64 -6.12
C THR A 18 17.25 5.49 -6.99
N THR A 19 15.94 5.20 -6.92
CA THR A 19 15.33 4.11 -7.67
C THR A 19 14.70 4.66 -8.95
N PRO A 20 15.06 4.14 -10.14
CA PRO A 20 14.46 4.57 -11.40
C PRO A 20 12.95 4.34 -11.40
N LEU A 21 12.21 5.28 -11.98
CA LEU A 21 10.80 5.08 -12.28
C LEU A 21 10.68 4.07 -13.43
N LEU A 22 9.63 3.26 -13.37
CA LEU A 22 9.27 2.29 -14.42
C LEU A 22 8.09 2.83 -15.22
N ALA A 23 8.20 2.79 -16.54
CA ALA A 23 7.09 3.05 -17.42
C ALA A 23 6.13 1.85 -17.42
N ARG A 24 4.85 2.07 -17.78
CA ARG A 24 3.84 0.98 -17.80
C ARG A 24 4.16 -0.14 -18.79
N ASP A 25 4.80 0.18 -19.89
CA ASP A 25 5.23 -0.75 -20.92
C ASP A 25 6.62 -1.35 -20.67
N GLU A 26 7.29 -0.90 -19.60
CA GLU A 26 8.61 -1.40 -19.23
C GLU A 26 8.50 -2.78 -18.56
N ALA A 27 9.46 -3.65 -18.88
CA ALA A 27 9.53 -4.99 -18.34
C ALA A 27 10.27 -5.00 -16.98
N PHE A 28 9.78 -5.79 -16.05
CA PHE A 28 10.48 -6.14 -14.82
C PHE A 28 10.31 -7.61 -14.48
N SER A 29 11.18 -8.13 -13.63
CA SER A 29 11.26 -9.57 -13.40
C SER A 29 10.77 -9.91 -11.99
N PHE A 30 9.49 -10.24 -11.86
CA PHE A 30 8.91 -10.72 -10.61
C PHE A 30 7.62 -11.53 -10.83
N ALA A 31 7.48 -12.62 -10.09
CA ALA A 31 6.21 -13.28 -9.89
C ALA A 31 6.07 -13.72 -8.43
N CYS A 32 4.92 -13.45 -7.84
CA CYS A 32 4.63 -13.85 -6.47
C CYS A 32 4.67 -15.39 -6.34
N ALA A 33 5.44 -15.87 -5.37
CA ALA A 33 5.53 -17.30 -5.03
C ALA A 33 4.54 -17.72 -3.94
N GLY A 34 3.70 -16.81 -3.44
CA GLY A 34 2.76 -17.08 -2.35
C GLY A 34 3.44 -17.43 -1.02
N CYS A 35 4.67 -16.97 -0.81
CA CYS A 35 5.46 -17.33 0.36
C CYS A 35 5.06 -16.61 1.66
N GLY A 36 4.18 -15.62 1.58
CA GLY A 36 3.78 -14.78 2.71
C GLY A 36 4.89 -13.89 3.27
N GLY A 37 6.04 -13.78 2.59
CA GLY A 37 7.17 -12.96 3.05
C GLY A 37 6.81 -11.49 3.18
N CYS A 38 5.99 -10.96 2.27
CA CYS A 38 5.49 -9.58 2.31
C CYS A 38 4.48 -9.31 3.45
N CYS A 39 4.01 -10.34 4.15
CA CYS A 39 3.08 -10.24 5.27
C CYS A 39 3.77 -10.40 6.64
N ARG A 40 5.08 -10.67 6.67
CA ARG A 40 5.81 -10.93 7.91
C ARG A 40 6.65 -9.74 8.33
N GLY A 41 6.62 -9.45 9.65
CA GLY A 41 7.41 -8.37 10.24
C GLY A 41 7.05 -6.99 9.67
N ARG A 42 5.80 -6.75 9.29
CA ARG A 42 5.34 -5.53 8.64
C ARG A 42 4.53 -4.65 9.58
N GLU A 43 4.98 -3.42 9.72
CA GLU A 43 4.29 -2.38 10.50
C GLU A 43 3.85 -1.19 9.65
N ASP A 44 4.10 -1.26 8.36
CA ASP A 44 4.06 -0.17 7.40
C ASP A 44 2.93 -0.28 6.36
N ILE A 45 1.97 -1.19 6.54
CA ILE A 45 0.85 -1.36 5.61
C ILE A 45 -0.18 -0.25 5.83
N VAL A 46 -0.06 0.81 5.05
CA VAL A 46 -0.98 1.96 5.06
C VAL A 46 -2.26 1.60 4.33
N LEU A 47 -3.38 2.10 4.82
CA LEU A 47 -4.70 1.92 4.22
C LEU A 47 -5.28 3.26 3.78
N SER A 48 -5.80 3.31 2.56
CA SER A 48 -6.75 4.33 2.15
C SER A 48 -8.14 4.06 2.74
N GLY A 49 -9.04 5.04 2.65
CA GLY A 49 -10.44 4.81 3.01
C GLY A 49 -11.10 3.74 2.12
N PHE A 50 -10.66 3.64 0.86
CA PHE A 50 -11.15 2.64 -0.08
C PHE A 50 -10.63 1.23 0.28
N ASP A 51 -9.37 1.09 0.69
CA ASP A 51 -8.85 -0.18 1.21
C ASP A 51 -9.66 -0.68 2.40
N LEU A 52 -9.94 0.21 3.37
CA LEU A 52 -10.73 -0.12 4.53
C LEU A 52 -12.15 -0.59 4.14
N TRP A 53 -12.77 0.09 3.16
CA TRP A 53 -14.10 -0.29 2.66
C TRP A 53 -14.08 -1.65 1.98
N ARG A 54 -13.08 -1.96 1.13
CA ARG A 54 -12.92 -3.26 0.47
C ARG A 54 -12.74 -4.39 1.50
N ILE A 55 -11.86 -4.20 2.47
CA ILE A 55 -11.63 -5.18 3.55
C ILE A 55 -12.91 -5.41 4.35
N ALA A 56 -13.63 -4.34 4.69
CA ALA A 56 -14.91 -4.43 5.42
C ALA A 56 -15.95 -5.23 4.63
N GLY A 57 -16.09 -4.98 3.34
CA GLY A 57 -16.96 -5.75 2.45
C GLY A 57 -16.59 -7.23 2.40
N ARG A 58 -15.30 -7.55 2.27
CA ARG A 58 -14.78 -8.93 2.24
C ARG A 58 -15.05 -9.69 3.54
N LEU A 59 -14.89 -9.02 4.68
CA LEU A 59 -15.12 -9.58 6.01
C LEU A 59 -16.61 -9.56 6.40
N ARG A 60 -17.46 -8.87 5.65
CA ARG A 60 -18.87 -8.61 5.98
C ARG A 60 -19.03 -7.95 7.35
N LEU A 61 -18.17 -6.99 7.64
CA LEU A 61 -18.17 -6.22 8.88
C LEU A 61 -18.30 -4.72 8.58
N PRO A 62 -18.85 -3.91 9.49
CA PRO A 62 -18.81 -2.47 9.37
C PRO A 62 -17.36 -1.97 9.33
N PRO A 63 -17.03 -0.94 8.50
CA PRO A 63 -15.67 -0.39 8.42
C PRO A 63 -15.08 0.03 9.77
N GLN A 64 -15.91 0.58 10.66
CA GLN A 64 -15.50 0.96 12.03
C GLN A 64 -15.05 -0.25 12.87
N THR A 65 -15.69 -1.40 12.68
CA THR A 65 -15.32 -2.65 13.35
C THR A 65 -13.98 -3.15 12.84
N VAL A 66 -13.77 -3.12 11.52
CA VAL A 66 -12.49 -3.49 10.90
C VAL A 66 -11.38 -2.57 11.37
N ALA A 67 -11.61 -1.26 11.37
CA ALA A 67 -10.64 -0.29 11.83
C ALA A 67 -10.21 -0.52 13.29
N ARG A 68 -11.17 -0.82 14.18
CA ARG A 68 -10.89 -1.08 15.61
C ARG A 68 -10.19 -2.42 15.84
N ALA A 69 -10.55 -3.46 15.08
CA ALA A 69 -10.06 -4.81 15.32
C ALA A 69 -8.69 -5.08 14.66
N PHE A 70 -8.44 -4.51 13.49
CA PHE A 70 -7.30 -4.86 12.65
C PHE A 70 -6.37 -3.70 12.32
N CYS A 71 -6.68 -2.48 12.76
CA CYS A 71 -5.90 -1.32 12.40
C CYS A 71 -5.41 -0.54 13.62
N ARG A 72 -4.40 0.28 13.39
CA ARG A 72 -3.95 1.34 14.30
C ARG A 72 -3.94 2.66 13.55
N ALA A 73 -4.29 3.74 14.24
CA ALA A 73 -4.20 5.09 13.74
C ALA A 73 -2.99 5.81 14.35
N SER A 74 -2.34 6.63 13.57
CA SER A 74 -1.27 7.54 14.01
C SER A 74 -1.36 8.83 13.22
N ILE A 75 -0.68 9.87 13.66
CA ILE A 75 -0.54 11.10 12.87
C ILE A 75 0.70 10.96 11.99
N GLY A 76 0.56 11.21 10.68
CA GLY A 76 1.66 11.24 9.74
C GLY A 76 2.67 12.33 10.12
N GLN A 77 3.97 12.02 10.08
CA GLN A 77 5.00 12.97 10.51
C GLN A 77 5.20 14.11 9.50
N VAL A 78 4.90 13.88 8.24
CA VAL A 78 5.02 14.86 7.16
C VAL A 78 3.68 15.53 6.88
N SER A 79 2.62 14.75 6.65
CA SER A 79 1.29 15.26 6.29
C SER A 79 0.53 15.88 7.46
N HIS A 80 0.89 15.52 8.71
CA HIS A 80 0.11 15.85 9.91
C HIS A 80 -1.35 15.38 9.88
N LEU A 81 -1.69 14.50 8.94
CA LEU A 81 -3.02 13.90 8.82
C LEU A 81 -3.11 12.55 9.56
N PRO A 82 -4.32 12.10 9.92
CA PRO A 82 -4.51 10.76 10.46
C PRO A 82 -4.14 9.68 9.43
N VAL A 83 -3.28 8.76 9.80
CA VAL A 83 -2.85 7.62 8.99
C VAL A 83 -3.37 6.33 9.60
N LEU A 84 -4.08 5.54 8.82
CA LEU A 84 -4.53 4.21 9.21
C LEU A 84 -3.58 3.15 8.67
N ARG A 85 -3.13 2.24 9.53
CA ARG A 85 -2.26 1.11 9.16
C ARG A 85 -2.84 -0.20 9.70
N LEU A 86 -2.55 -1.31 9.05
CA LEU A 86 -2.81 -2.61 9.64
C LEU A 86 -2.00 -2.76 10.94
N ALA A 87 -2.67 -3.24 11.99
CA ALA A 87 -2.03 -3.53 13.27
C ALA A 87 -1.39 -4.92 13.21
N PRO A 88 -0.06 -5.04 13.32
CA PRO A 88 0.59 -6.34 13.30
C PRO A 88 0.28 -7.13 14.57
N VAL A 89 0.23 -8.44 14.44
CA VAL A 89 0.05 -9.37 15.57
C VAL A 89 1.40 -9.57 16.25
N LYS A 90 1.59 -8.91 17.39
CA LYS A 90 2.89 -8.88 18.11
C LYS A 90 3.34 -10.26 18.56
N GLU A 91 2.41 -11.08 19.01
CA GLU A 91 2.62 -12.47 19.46
C GLU A 91 3.13 -13.35 18.31
N GLU A 92 2.86 -12.97 17.07
CA GLU A 92 3.27 -13.65 15.86
C GLU A 92 4.41 -12.92 15.12
N ARG A 93 5.34 -12.33 15.84
CA ARG A 93 6.50 -11.61 15.28
C ARG A 93 6.15 -10.44 14.36
N ASN A 94 5.12 -9.70 14.72
CA ASN A 94 4.59 -8.59 13.92
C ASN A 94 4.11 -9.02 12.52
N ASN A 95 3.49 -10.18 12.41
CA ASN A 95 2.87 -10.60 11.17
C ASN A 95 1.59 -9.79 10.89
N CYS A 96 1.24 -9.67 9.61
CA CYS A 96 -0.03 -9.12 9.18
C CYS A 96 -1.20 -9.91 9.80
N PRO A 97 -2.26 -9.24 10.31
CA PRO A 97 -3.40 -9.93 10.94
C PRO A 97 -4.19 -10.83 9.97
N PHE A 98 -3.97 -10.69 8.67
CA PHE A 98 -4.60 -11.50 7.63
C PHE A 98 -3.68 -12.56 7.04
N LEU A 99 -2.49 -12.75 7.60
CA LEU A 99 -1.62 -13.85 7.21
C LEU A 99 -2.13 -15.15 7.81
N THR A 100 -2.52 -16.10 6.97
CA THR A 100 -2.95 -17.45 7.36
C THR A 100 -1.97 -18.44 6.74
N GLU A 101 -1.25 -19.17 7.56
CA GLU A 101 -0.16 -20.05 7.13
C GLU A 101 0.90 -19.30 6.29
N ASN A 102 0.76 -19.28 4.96
CA ASN A 102 1.66 -18.60 4.04
C ASN A 102 0.93 -17.72 3.01
N HIS A 103 -0.36 -17.49 3.17
CA HIS A 103 -1.14 -16.71 2.20
C HIS A 103 -2.02 -15.65 2.87
N CYS A 104 -2.46 -14.68 2.09
CA CYS A 104 -3.35 -13.61 2.54
C CYS A 104 -4.80 -14.10 2.57
N ALA A 105 -5.46 -14.07 3.73
CA ALA A 105 -6.87 -14.44 3.88
C ALA A 105 -7.85 -13.48 3.18
N ILE A 106 -7.38 -12.28 2.85
CA ILE A 106 -8.16 -11.24 2.15
C ILE A 106 -7.51 -10.86 0.81
N HIS A 107 -6.87 -11.81 0.13
CA HIS A 107 -6.11 -11.52 -1.10
C HIS A 107 -6.93 -10.84 -2.21
N ASP A 108 -8.21 -11.16 -2.30
CA ASP A 108 -9.19 -10.54 -3.21
C ASP A 108 -9.63 -9.11 -2.80
N ALA A 109 -9.29 -8.69 -1.58
CA ALA A 109 -9.57 -7.36 -1.04
C ALA A 109 -8.34 -6.74 -0.37
N GLU A 110 -7.16 -7.21 -0.73
CA GLU A 110 -5.90 -6.73 -0.15
C GLU A 110 -5.69 -5.22 -0.38
N PRO A 111 -5.00 -4.53 0.55
CA PRO A 111 -4.63 -3.13 0.38
C PRO A 111 -3.85 -2.87 -0.91
N LEU A 112 -3.97 -1.67 -1.47
CA LEU A 112 -3.24 -1.29 -2.68
C LEU A 112 -1.73 -1.55 -2.58
N VAL A 113 -1.13 -1.18 -1.46
CA VAL A 113 0.30 -1.39 -1.21
C VAL A 113 0.72 -2.86 -1.22
N CYS A 114 -0.22 -3.79 -0.92
CA CYS A 114 0.00 -5.22 -1.01
C CYS A 114 -0.16 -5.73 -2.44
N ALA A 115 -1.21 -5.28 -3.14
CA ALA A 115 -1.47 -5.63 -4.54
C ALA A 115 -0.36 -5.16 -5.47
N LEU A 116 0.25 -4.01 -5.18
CA LEU A 116 1.37 -3.48 -5.94
C LEU A 116 2.69 -4.23 -5.68
N TYR A 117 2.90 -4.83 -4.49
CA TYR A 117 4.19 -5.38 -4.13
C TYR A 117 4.74 -6.39 -5.15
N PRO A 118 5.98 -6.27 -5.63
CA PRO A 118 7.07 -5.44 -5.15
C PRO A 118 7.15 -4.03 -5.76
N LEU A 119 6.20 -3.65 -6.59
CA LEU A 119 6.10 -2.28 -7.06
C LEU A 119 5.61 -1.36 -5.91
N ALA A 120 5.96 -0.10 -6.01
CA ALA A 120 5.31 0.99 -5.31
C ALA A 120 4.88 2.04 -6.33
N GLN A 121 3.91 2.87 -5.95
CA GLN A 121 3.47 3.98 -6.78
C GLN A 121 3.70 5.31 -6.08
N GLU A 122 3.94 6.33 -6.89
CA GLU A 122 3.89 7.73 -6.51
C GLU A 122 2.81 8.41 -7.33
N ILE A 123 2.00 9.23 -6.68
CA ILE A 123 0.96 10.01 -7.32
C ILE A 123 1.32 11.48 -7.18
N SER A 124 1.46 12.18 -8.30
CA SER A 124 1.73 13.61 -8.31
C SER A 124 0.47 14.40 -7.93
N ARG A 125 0.66 15.70 -7.66
CA ARG A 125 -0.46 16.61 -7.39
C ARG A 125 -1.41 16.74 -8.59
N GLU A 126 -0.89 16.60 -9.80
CA GLU A 126 -1.64 16.61 -11.05
C GLU A 126 -2.37 15.30 -11.31
N GLY A 127 -2.13 14.27 -10.47
CA GLY A 127 -2.75 12.95 -10.59
C GLY A 127 -1.97 11.98 -11.48
N GLU A 128 -0.73 12.33 -11.86
CA GLU A 128 0.12 11.41 -12.62
C GLU A 128 0.63 10.30 -11.71
N VAL A 129 0.52 9.06 -12.18
CA VAL A 129 0.94 7.87 -11.45
C VAL A 129 2.22 7.32 -12.04
N SER A 130 3.25 7.22 -11.22
CA SER A 130 4.53 6.61 -11.55
C SER A 130 4.79 5.40 -10.67
N TYR A 131 5.49 4.41 -11.21
CA TYR A 131 5.82 3.17 -10.50
C TYR A 131 7.33 3.03 -10.32
N PHE A 132 7.74 2.32 -9.28
CA PHE A 132 9.13 1.96 -9.04
C PHE A 132 9.23 0.63 -8.30
N LEU A 133 10.36 -0.06 -8.47
CA LEU A 133 10.60 -1.35 -7.84
C LEU A 133 11.19 -1.16 -6.44
N GLN A 134 10.54 -1.72 -5.43
CA GLN A 134 11.06 -1.73 -4.06
C GLN A 134 12.08 -2.88 -3.90
N PRO A 135 13.09 -2.71 -3.02
CA PRO A 135 13.91 -3.83 -2.59
C PRO A 135 13.06 -4.93 -1.97
N THR A 136 13.16 -6.14 -2.47
CA THR A 136 12.38 -7.27 -1.96
C THR A 136 13.25 -8.26 -1.20
N GLY A 137 12.80 -8.70 -0.01
CA GLY A 137 13.33 -9.88 0.68
C GLY A 137 12.57 -11.16 0.31
N CYS A 138 11.65 -11.07 -0.65
CA CYS A 138 10.81 -12.16 -1.08
C CYS A 138 11.51 -12.98 -2.16
N GLY A 139 11.55 -14.32 -1.97
CA GLY A 139 12.07 -15.26 -2.97
C GLY A 139 11.12 -15.49 -4.15
N GLY A 140 10.55 -14.41 -4.70
CA GLY A 140 9.69 -14.48 -5.88
C GLY A 140 10.39 -15.14 -7.07
N ARG A 141 9.60 -15.71 -7.97
CA ARG A 141 10.10 -16.27 -9.22
C ARG A 141 10.50 -15.12 -10.15
N VAL A 142 11.59 -15.31 -10.90
CA VAL A 142 11.97 -14.38 -11.95
C VAL A 142 11.12 -14.73 -13.19
N ILE A 143 10.06 -13.97 -13.40
CA ILE A 143 9.24 -14.02 -14.61
C ILE A 143 9.17 -12.60 -15.12
N GLU A 144 9.64 -12.40 -16.34
CA GLU A 144 9.56 -11.12 -17.02
C GLU A 144 8.11 -10.81 -17.39
N ALA A 145 7.63 -9.64 -17.01
CA ALA A 145 6.31 -9.13 -17.34
C ALA A 145 6.39 -7.61 -17.50
N LYS A 146 5.50 -7.02 -18.27
CA LYS A 146 5.34 -5.58 -18.29
C LYS A 146 4.66 -5.11 -17.00
N VAL A 147 4.96 -3.88 -16.59
CA VAL A 147 4.28 -3.24 -15.45
C VAL A 147 2.76 -3.26 -15.66
N GLU A 148 2.26 -2.90 -16.83
CA GLU A 148 0.83 -2.88 -17.16
C GLU A 148 0.14 -4.25 -16.97
N ASP A 149 0.78 -5.34 -17.41
CA ASP A 149 0.26 -6.71 -17.26
C ASP A 149 0.23 -7.14 -15.80
N TYR A 150 1.25 -6.74 -15.03
CA TYR A 150 1.30 -7.00 -13.59
C TYR A 150 0.18 -6.26 -12.86
N LEU A 151 0.00 -4.98 -13.13
CA LEU A 151 -1.05 -4.17 -12.51
C LEU A 151 -2.45 -4.73 -12.84
N ALA A 152 -2.68 -5.14 -14.10
CA ALA A 152 -3.95 -5.73 -14.53
C ALA A 152 -4.27 -7.04 -13.79
N ARG A 153 -3.25 -7.86 -13.49
CA ARG A 153 -3.42 -9.12 -12.75
C ARG A 153 -3.99 -8.92 -11.35
N TYR A 154 -3.68 -7.80 -10.70
CA TYR A 154 -4.09 -7.46 -9.34
C TYR A 154 -5.20 -6.41 -9.28
N ASP A 155 -5.89 -6.20 -10.42
CA ASP A 155 -7.04 -5.27 -10.54
C ASP A 155 -6.70 -3.81 -10.14
N VAL A 156 -5.44 -3.42 -10.24
CA VAL A 156 -4.99 -2.07 -9.89
C VAL A 156 -5.63 -1.01 -10.80
N PRO A 157 -5.74 -1.19 -12.14
CA PRO A 157 -6.34 -0.19 -13.00
C PRO A 157 -7.80 0.14 -12.66
N ALA A 158 -8.58 -0.84 -12.18
CA ALA A 158 -9.99 -0.63 -11.84
C ALA A 158 -10.18 0.27 -10.60
N ARG A 159 -9.16 0.42 -9.78
CA ARG A 159 -9.19 1.23 -8.55
C ARG A 159 -8.36 2.51 -8.66
N GLU A 160 -7.55 2.67 -9.69
CA GLU A 160 -6.59 3.76 -9.85
C GLU A 160 -7.23 5.15 -9.72
N GLU A 161 -8.39 5.37 -10.34
CA GLU A 161 -9.10 6.66 -10.23
C GLU A 161 -9.46 7.00 -8.77
N THR A 162 -9.90 6.01 -8.01
CA THR A 162 -10.24 6.20 -6.59
C THR A 162 -8.98 6.48 -5.76
N ASP A 163 -7.90 5.77 -6.03
CA ASP A 163 -6.62 5.94 -5.33
C ASP A 163 -6.00 7.31 -5.64
N VAL A 164 -6.07 7.77 -6.89
CA VAL A 164 -5.64 9.12 -7.30
C VAL A 164 -6.44 10.20 -6.59
N ARG A 165 -7.78 10.09 -6.59
CA ARG A 165 -8.65 11.06 -5.89
C ARG A 165 -8.39 11.09 -4.39
N TRP A 166 -8.15 9.92 -3.78
CA TRP A 166 -7.77 9.84 -2.37
C TRP A 166 -6.46 10.58 -2.09
N ALA A 167 -5.42 10.32 -2.89
CA ALA A 167 -4.12 10.95 -2.76
C ALA A 167 -4.20 12.48 -2.91
N GLN A 168 -4.90 12.96 -3.95
CA GLN A 168 -5.11 14.39 -4.17
C GLN A 168 -5.86 15.04 -3.00
N THR A 169 -6.92 14.41 -2.50
CA THR A 169 -7.65 14.92 -1.32
C THR A 169 -6.75 15.03 -0.10
N CYS A 170 -5.89 14.05 0.15
CA CYS A 170 -4.93 14.13 1.25
C CYS A 170 -3.94 15.29 1.07
N MET A 171 -3.43 15.49 -0.16
CA MET A 171 -2.52 16.61 -0.45
C MET A 171 -3.19 17.98 -0.26
N ASP A 172 -4.46 18.11 -0.62
CA ASP A 172 -5.22 19.34 -0.43
C ASP A 172 -5.48 19.62 1.06
N LEU A 173 -5.81 18.59 1.84
CA LEU A 173 -5.98 18.71 3.29
C LEU A 173 -4.68 19.11 3.99
N GLU A 174 -3.55 18.54 3.58
CA GLU A 174 -2.22 18.89 4.10
C GLU A 174 -1.94 20.39 3.89
N LEU A 175 -2.17 20.90 2.67
CA LEU A 175 -2.02 22.33 2.39
C LEU A 175 -2.91 23.21 3.26
N SER A 176 -4.16 22.79 3.46
CA SER A 176 -5.09 23.54 4.30
C SER A 176 -4.60 23.65 5.75
N LEU A 177 -3.99 22.59 6.29
CA LEU A 177 -3.42 22.59 7.64
C LEU A 177 -2.21 23.53 7.76
N ILE A 178 -1.36 23.61 6.74
CA ILE A 178 -0.20 24.52 6.72
C ILE A 178 -0.64 25.99 6.71
N HIS A 179 -1.76 26.32 6.08
CA HIS A 179 -2.26 27.69 6.02
C HIS A 179 -3.02 28.13 7.28
N ILE A 180 -3.40 27.22 8.18
CA ILE A 180 -4.13 27.52 9.41
C ILE A 180 -3.16 27.71 10.60
N SER A 181 -1.94 27.26 10.48
CA SER A 181 -0.88 27.37 11.52
C SER A 181 0.00 28.58 11.31
#